data_5d74f04bd1b6663b16f125f300d8eed6
#
_entry.id   5d74f04bd1b6663b16f125f300d8eed6
#
_cell.length_a   1.000
_cell.length_b   1.000
_cell.length_c   1.000
_cell.angle_alpha   90.00
_cell.angle_beta   90.00
_cell.angle_gamma   90.00
#
_symmetry.space_group_name_H-M   'P 1'
#
loop_
_entity.id
_entity.type
_entity.pdbx_description
1 polymer ?
#
loop_
_entity_poly.entity_id
_entity_poly.type
_entity_poly.pdbx_seq_one_letter_code
_entity_poly.pdbx_strand_id
1 'polypeptide(L)'
;EARERLQGLENQYPCATWLPIIYQNPAEVPLSWQDLYSPNSNISSDTTLNTNKNSNTNNIATSHTEFRHKPAKKGLNLLLTIPTSIVITALLMGIRYLGILQPLELKAFDQLMQLRPPEMPDSRLLVVTVTEEDVRSQQSEKPRGSLSDKSLSQVLEKLEPYQPAAIGLDIYRDYAVDNKYPKLTKQIQNRRFVAVCQVRTPKDKFGVAPPPEVDSQNLGFSDILLDNDNVVRRHYLALTPPTGSACNASYALSVQLALRYLYQKGIKLQFPKDRAWQLGKLKFKSLEAHSGGYQGIDALGHQILLNYRSSPSPELIAPKITLGEVLAGKLNEKAVKGKIVIIGTTAQSFKDYALTPYTVERRLQNIPGVVLQAQMTSQLISAALDERALISNWELGGETIWVWGWAVAGGLTAWYLRKPIYLILATVVGIIILYSSSLILLTSYGWWVPLVPAIIAFGGTTVICKTINNYQLTTNTNSV
;
A
#
# COMPACT_ATOMS: atom_id res chain seq x y z
N GLU A 1 18.61 -29.03 22.40
CA GLU A 1 17.28 -28.34 22.45
C GLU A 1 16.95 -27.57 21.16
N ALA A 2 17.82 -26.70 20.62
CA ALA A 2 17.56 -26.00 19.36
C ALA A 2 17.59 -26.95 18.14
N ARG A 3 18.46 -27.96 18.14
CA ARG A 3 18.54 -28.99 17.10
C ARG A 3 17.35 -29.96 17.11
N GLU A 4 16.85 -30.31 18.28
CA GLU A 4 15.66 -31.18 18.42
C GLU A 4 14.39 -30.46 18.00
N ARG A 5 14.26 -29.15 18.25
CA ARG A 5 13.14 -28.34 17.74
C ARG A 5 13.16 -28.18 16.22
N LEU A 6 14.34 -28.08 15.60
CA LEU A 6 14.48 -28.01 14.14
C LEU A 6 14.11 -29.34 13.46
N GLN A 7 14.53 -30.49 14.01
CA GLN A 7 14.13 -31.80 13.50
C GLN A 7 12.61 -32.08 13.64
N GLY A 8 11.99 -31.54 14.68
CA GLY A 8 10.54 -31.61 14.83
C GLY A 8 9.75 -30.80 13.79
N LEU A 9 10.32 -29.69 13.31
CA LEU A 9 9.73 -28.84 12.27
C LEU A 9 9.94 -29.42 10.86
N GLU A 10 11.06 -30.05 10.56
CA GLU A 10 11.30 -30.72 9.28
C GLU A 10 10.35 -31.89 9.03
N ASN A 11 9.94 -32.60 10.07
CA ASN A 11 8.95 -33.68 9.97
C ASN A 11 7.52 -33.19 9.74
N GLN A 12 7.25 -31.92 10.06
CA GLN A 12 5.92 -31.30 9.91
C GLN A 12 5.74 -30.57 8.56
N TYR A 13 6.85 -30.21 7.90
CA TYR A 13 6.84 -29.45 6.63
C TYR A 13 7.96 -29.91 5.67
N PRO A 14 7.79 -31.04 4.97
CA PRO A 14 8.85 -31.66 4.18
C PRO A 14 9.28 -30.92 2.90
N CYS A 15 8.70 -29.77 2.59
CA CYS A 15 8.99 -28.98 1.37
C CYS A 15 9.58 -27.59 1.63
N ALA A 16 10.00 -27.27 2.86
CA ALA A 16 10.61 -25.98 3.15
C ALA A 16 12.12 -26.03 2.89
N THR A 17 12.54 -25.52 1.73
CA THR A 17 13.96 -25.23 1.46
C THR A 17 14.38 -24.03 2.32
N TRP A 18 15.10 -24.29 3.39
CA TRP A 18 15.74 -23.27 4.21
C TRP A 18 16.97 -22.72 3.48
N LEU A 19 16.96 -21.46 3.08
CA LEU A 19 18.16 -20.73 2.70
C LEU A 19 18.95 -20.40 3.97
N PRO A 20 20.24 -20.79 4.08
CA PRO A 20 21.03 -20.50 5.26
C PRO A 20 21.59 -19.08 5.23
N ILE A 21 21.22 -18.30 6.23
CA ILE A 21 22.12 -17.70 7.20
C ILE A 21 23.24 -16.81 6.66
N ILE A 22 23.01 -15.60 6.84
CA ILE A 22 23.87 -14.44 7.04
C ILE A 22 25.17 -14.80 7.80
N TYR A 23 26.29 -14.71 7.11
CA TYR A 23 27.61 -14.71 7.73
C TYR A 23 27.83 -13.37 8.46
N GLN A 24 28.01 -13.44 9.76
CA GLN A 24 28.28 -12.25 10.60
C GLN A 24 29.78 -11.87 10.66
N ASN A 25 30.66 -12.59 9.95
CA ASN A 25 32.08 -12.31 9.99
C ASN A 25 32.72 -12.39 8.60
N PRO A 26 33.38 -11.31 8.10
CA PRO A 26 33.99 -11.29 6.76
C PRO A 26 35.10 -12.29 6.53
N ALA A 27 35.66 -12.92 7.57
CA ALA A 27 36.73 -13.92 7.48
C ALA A 27 36.25 -15.34 7.10
N GLU A 28 34.93 -15.57 7.02
CA GLU A 28 34.37 -16.89 6.73
C GLU A 28 33.84 -17.05 5.29
N VAL A 29 34.14 -16.09 4.40
CA VAL A 29 33.76 -16.18 2.99
C VAL A 29 34.76 -17.07 2.25
N PRO A 30 34.31 -18.12 1.54
CA PRO A 30 35.21 -18.97 0.76
C PRO A 30 35.99 -18.17 -0.28
N LEU A 31 37.27 -18.46 -0.42
CA LEU A 31 38.21 -17.78 -1.34
C LEU A 31 37.75 -17.69 -2.80
N SER A 32 36.87 -18.58 -3.25
CA SER A 32 36.30 -18.58 -4.61
C SER A 32 35.33 -17.38 -4.89
N TRP A 33 34.98 -16.61 -3.88
CA TRP A 33 34.08 -15.42 -4.01
C TRP A 33 34.84 -14.10 -3.92
N GLN A 34 36.13 -14.14 -3.59
CA GLN A 34 36.95 -12.92 -3.46
C GLN A 34 37.42 -12.38 -4.83
N ASP A 35 37.45 -13.23 -5.86
CA ASP A 35 37.90 -12.85 -7.21
C ASP A 35 36.83 -12.02 -7.99
N LEU A 36 35.60 -11.92 -7.48
CA LEU A 36 34.51 -11.19 -8.14
C LEU A 36 34.44 -9.71 -7.76
N TYR A 37 35.26 -9.22 -6.81
CA TYR A 37 35.21 -7.87 -6.29
C TYR A 37 36.54 -7.12 -6.23
N SER A 38 37.46 -7.35 -7.18
CA SER A 38 38.68 -6.53 -7.30
C SER A 38 38.56 -5.56 -8.47
N PRO A 39 38.53 -4.25 -8.24
CA PRO A 39 38.70 -3.25 -9.29
C PRO A 39 40.20 -3.01 -9.48
N ASN A 40 40.63 -2.99 -10.72
CA ASN A 40 41.95 -2.57 -11.26
C ASN A 40 42.92 -3.67 -11.61
N SER A 41 43.17 -3.79 -12.91
CA SER A 41 44.50 -3.51 -13.43
C SER A 41 44.50 -3.37 -14.95
N ASN A 42 45.04 -2.25 -15.37
CA ASN A 42 45.51 -1.91 -16.69
C ASN A 42 46.36 -3.02 -17.31
N ILE A 43 46.18 -3.26 -18.62
CA ILE A 43 47.32 -3.62 -19.50
C ILE A 43 47.05 -2.98 -20.86
N SER A 44 48.05 -2.23 -21.24
CA SER A 44 48.27 -1.50 -22.45
C SER A 44 48.58 -2.38 -23.66
N SER A 45 48.19 -1.86 -24.79
CA SER A 45 48.87 -1.75 -26.11
C SER A 45 50.07 -2.67 -26.36
N ASP A 46 50.10 -3.32 -27.47
CA ASP A 46 51.01 -3.07 -28.61
C ASP A 46 51.01 -4.23 -29.62
N THR A 47 50.93 -3.91 -30.83
CA THR A 47 51.89 -3.97 -31.89
C THR A 47 51.53 -4.87 -33.09
N THR A 48 51.39 -4.18 -34.16
CA THR A 48 51.99 -4.19 -35.51
C THR A 48 51.50 -5.16 -36.56
N LEU A 49 50.97 -4.53 -37.56
CA LEU A 49 51.31 -4.59 -39.00
C LEU A 49 52.06 -5.84 -39.52
N ASN A 50 51.44 -6.52 -40.48
CA ASN A 50 52.17 -6.77 -41.69
C ASN A 50 51.26 -6.94 -42.92
N THR A 51 51.53 -6.11 -43.87
CA THR A 51 51.13 -6.13 -45.27
C THR A 51 51.75 -7.32 -46.01
N ASN A 52 51.00 -7.99 -46.89
CA ASN A 52 51.56 -8.31 -48.22
C ASN A 52 50.46 -8.50 -49.28
N LYS A 53 50.68 -7.76 -50.34
CA LYS A 53 50.06 -7.87 -51.67
C LYS A 53 50.44 -9.23 -52.29
N ASN A 54 49.52 -9.87 -53.00
CA ASN A 54 49.80 -10.18 -54.39
C ASN A 54 48.51 -10.47 -55.19
N SER A 55 48.48 -9.85 -56.32
CA SER A 55 47.57 -9.96 -57.43
C SER A 55 47.59 -11.36 -58.06
N ASN A 56 46.44 -11.85 -58.51
CA ASN A 56 46.32 -12.37 -59.86
C ASN A 56 44.85 -12.43 -60.33
N THR A 57 44.65 -11.87 -61.45
CA THR A 57 43.45 -11.85 -62.30
C THR A 57 43.15 -13.27 -62.83
N ASN A 58 41.86 -13.66 -62.82
CA ASN A 58 41.26 -14.43 -63.91
C ASN A 58 39.78 -14.18 -64.00
N ASN A 59 39.36 -13.65 -65.11
CA ASN A 59 37.99 -13.42 -65.56
C ASN A 59 37.29 -14.78 -65.77
N ILE A 60 36.14 -14.99 -65.12
CA ILE A 60 35.09 -15.88 -65.61
C ILE A 60 33.78 -15.13 -65.47
N ALA A 61 33.19 -14.83 -66.63
CA ALA A 61 31.85 -14.29 -66.71
C ALA A 61 30.82 -15.31 -66.29
N THR A 62 30.11 -15.04 -65.22
CA THR A 62 28.88 -15.74 -64.83
C THR A 62 27.76 -14.78 -64.76
N SER A 63 26.75 -15.08 -65.53
CA SER A 63 25.46 -14.36 -65.71
C SER A 63 24.82 -14.03 -64.37
N HIS A 64 24.66 -12.75 -64.09
CA HIS A 64 23.82 -12.25 -62.99
C HIS A 64 22.36 -12.43 -63.38
N THR A 65 21.72 -13.50 -62.85
CA THR A 65 20.29 -13.48 -62.63
C THR A 65 20.05 -12.64 -61.37
N GLU A 66 19.64 -11.41 -61.55
CA GLU A 66 19.09 -10.57 -60.50
C GLU A 66 17.87 -11.27 -59.87
N PHE A 67 18.07 -11.93 -58.73
CA PHE A 67 16.96 -12.29 -57.86
C PHE A 67 16.42 -10.99 -57.26
N ARG A 68 15.41 -10.45 -57.92
CA ARG A 68 14.59 -9.33 -57.47
C ARG A 68 13.87 -9.81 -56.20
N HIS A 69 14.46 -9.60 -55.01
CA HIS A 69 13.77 -9.76 -53.73
C HIS A 69 12.55 -8.84 -53.73
N LYS A 70 11.37 -9.42 -53.98
CA LYS A 70 10.10 -8.73 -53.67
C LYS A 70 10.15 -8.28 -52.23
N PRO A 71 9.91 -6.99 -51.88
CA PRO A 71 9.87 -6.53 -50.52
C PRO A 71 8.72 -7.30 -49.81
N ALA A 72 9.10 -8.13 -48.83
CA ALA A 72 8.12 -8.80 -47.98
C ALA A 72 7.12 -7.78 -47.47
N LYS A 73 5.83 -8.08 -47.52
CA LYS A 73 4.69 -7.22 -47.16
C LYS A 73 4.81 -6.76 -45.70
N LYS A 74 5.63 -5.71 -45.47
CA LYS A 74 5.83 -5.12 -44.13
C LYS A 74 4.56 -4.47 -43.56
N GLY A 75 3.56 -4.14 -44.38
CA GLY A 75 2.33 -3.47 -43.93
C GLY A 75 1.27 -4.36 -43.32
N LEU A 76 1.22 -5.65 -43.72
CA LEU A 76 0.14 -6.57 -43.23
C LEU A 76 0.24 -6.91 -41.76
N ASN A 77 1.47 -7.01 -41.23
CA ASN A 77 1.72 -7.41 -39.85
C ASN A 77 1.44 -6.26 -38.86
N LEU A 78 1.60 -5.00 -39.27
CA LEU A 78 1.22 -3.84 -38.47
C LEU A 78 -0.31 -3.73 -38.36
N LEU A 79 -1.04 -4.01 -39.44
CA LEU A 79 -2.52 -4.03 -39.46
C LEU A 79 -3.10 -5.09 -38.52
N LEU A 80 -2.40 -6.21 -38.26
CA LEU A 80 -2.83 -7.25 -37.31
C LEU A 80 -2.56 -6.89 -35.85
N THR A 81 -1.62 -5.99 -35.58
CA THR A 81 -1.30 -5.58 -34.19
C THR A 81 -2.48 -4.89 -33.50
N ILE A 82 -3.18 -4.00 -34.19
CA ILE A 82 -4.30 -3.24 -33.63
C ILE A 82 -5.47 -4.16 -33.23
N PRO A 83 -6.04 -5.01 -34.12
CA PRO A 83 -7.14 -5.88 -33.72
C PRO A 83 -6.71 -6.89 -32.64
N THR A 84 -5.49 -7.42 -32.69
CA THR A 84 -4.97 -8.32 -31.65
C THR A 84 -4.89 -7.61 -30.29
N SER A 85 -4.38 -6.38 -30.25
CA SER A 85 -4.31 -5.61 -29.02
C SER A 85 -5.70 -5.29 -28.44
N ILE A 86 -6.69 -5.00 -29.28
CA ILE A 86 -8.08 -4.76 -28.87
C ILE A 86 -8.67 -6.04 -28.25
N VAL A 87 -8.53 -7.19 -28.92
CA VAL A 87 -9.06 -8.47 -28.43
C VAL A 87 -8.43 -8.85 -27.09
N ILE A 88 -7.11 -8.75 -26.97
CA ILE A 88 -6.39 -9.05 -25.71
C ILE A 88 -6.83 -8.10 -24.60
N THR A 89 -6.94 -6.82 -24.88
CA THR A 89 -7.38 -5.82 -23.89
C THR A 89 -8.81 -6.11 -23.45
N ALA A 90 -9.74 -6.35 -24.37
CA ALA A 90 -11.13 -6.67 -24.05
C ALA A 90 -11.25 -7.94 -23.18
N LEU A 91 -10.50 -8.99 -23.54
CA LEU A 91 -10.43 -10.22 -22.75
C LEU A 91 -9.90 -9.99 -21.35
N LEU A 92 -8.78 -9.26 -21.21
CA LEU A 92 -8.16 -8.98 -19.93
C LEU A 92 -9.03 -8.08 -19.05
N MET A 93 -9.67 -7.06 -19.62
CA MET A 93 -10.60 -6.21 -18.87
C MET A 93 -11.85 -7.00 -18.45
N GLY A 94 -12.32 -7.96 -19.24
CA GLY A 94 -13.38 -8.89 -18.86
C GLY A 94 -12.97 -9.81 -17.70
N ILE A 95 -11.79 -10.43 -17.77
CA ILE A 95 -11.23 -11.27 -16.70
C ILE A 95 -11.03 -10.45 -15.42
N ARG A 96 -10.56 -9.21 -15.56
CA ARG A 96 -10.40 -8.28 -14.45
C ARG A 96 -11.74 -7.95 -13.79
N TYR A 97 -12.77 -7.62 -14.59
CA TYR A 97 -14.11 -7.31 -14.10
C TYR A 97 -14.74 -8.48 -13.32
N LEU A 98 -14.39 -9.72 -13.66
CA LEU A 98 -14.79 -10.92 -12.90
C LEU A 98 -13.99 -11.09 -11.59
N GLY A 99 -13.07 -10.20 -11.25
CA GLY A 99 -12.29 -10.24 -10.02
C GLY A 99 -11.14 -11.26 -10.01
N ILE A 100 -10.90 -11.98 -11.11
CA ILE A 100 -9.87 -13.04 -11.18
C ILE A 100 -8.47 -12.46 -10.96
N LEU A 101 -8.21 -11.26 -11.44
CA LEU A 101 -6.91 -10.58 -11.30
C LEU A 101 -6.77 -9.80 -9.98
N GLN A 102 -7.85 -9.60 -9.21
CA GLN A 102 -7.83 -8.79 -8.00
C GLN A 102 -6.73 -9.17 -7.00
N PRO A 103 -6.50 -10.44 -6.63
CA PRO A 103 -5.45 -10.80 -5.68
C PRO A 103 -4.05 -10.39 -6.17
N LEU A 104 -3.80 -10.50 -7.47
CA LEU A 104 -2.51 -10.11 -8.08
C LEU A 104 -2.36 -8.59 -8.12
N GLU A 105 -3.44 -7.85 -8.44
CA GLU A 105 -3.43 -6.39 -8.45
C GLU A 105 -3.24 -5.81 -7.05
N LEU A 106 -3.88 -6.38 -6.02
CA LEU A 106 -3.68 -5.99 -4.63
C LEU A 106 -2.24 -6.27 -4.16
N LYS A 107 -1.68 -7.43 -4.52
CA LYS A 107 -0.28 -7.74 -4.23
C LYS A 107 0.68 -6.79 -4.94
N ALA A 108 0.44 -6.46 -6.19
CA ALA A 108 1.22 -5.47 -6.94
C ALA A 108 1.11 -4.06 -6.32
N PHE A 109 -0.09 -3.68 -5.85
CA PHE A 109 -0.30 -2.45 -5.09
C PHE A 109 0.56 -2.40 -3.82
N ASP A 110 0.56 -3.47 -3.03
CA ASP A 110 1.37 -3.56 -1.81
C ASP A 110 2.86 -3.40 -2.11
N GLN A 111 3.36 -4.04 -3.17
CA GLN A 111 4.75 -3.90 -3.59
C GLN A 111 5.08 -2.45 -4.00
N LEU A 112 4.19 -1.80 -4.76
CA LEU A 112 4.36 -0.39 -5.11
C LEU A 112 4.35 0.51 -3.87
N MET A 113 3.47 0.24 -2.89
CA MET A 113 3.43 0.97 -1.62
C MET A 113 4.74 0.83 -0.84
N GLN A 114 5.33 -0.36 -0.81
CA GLN A 114 6.59 -0.64 -0.10
C GLN A 114 7.81 0.03 -0.75
N LEU A 115 7.78 0.28 -2.06
CA LEU A 115 8.87 0.90 -2.81
C LEU A 115 8.83 2.43 -2.80
N ARG A 116 7.81 3.03 -2.19
CA ARG A 116 7.72 4.47 -2.07
C ARG A 116 8.85 5.02 -1.20
N PRO A 117 9.36 6.22 -1.52
CA PRO A 117 10.40 6.86 -0.70
C PRO A 117 9.88 7.10 0.74
N PRO A 118 10.76 7.04 1.76
CA PRO A 118 10.37 7.27 3.14
C PRO A 118 9.88 8.71 3.33
N GLU A 119 8.86 8.86 4.17
CA GLU A 119 8.30 10.13 4.58
C GLU A 119 8.59 10.40 6.06
N MET A 120 8.74 11.65 6.44
CA MET A 120 8.93 12.03 7.86
C MET A 120 7.66 11.74 8.67
N PRO A 121 7.79 11.37 9.95
CA PRO A 121 6.66 11.24 10.86
C PRO A 121 5.80 12.50 10.90
N ASP A 122 4.50 12.36 11.13
CA ASP A 122 3.61 13.50 11.24
C ASP A 122 3.74 14.17 12.61
N SER A 123 4.38 15.30 12.64
CA SER A 123 4.63 16.05 13.87
C SER A 123 3.39 16.68 14.51
N ARG A 124 2.23 16.64 13.83
CA ARG A 124 0.94 17.13 14.33
C ARG A 124 0.25 16.14 15.25
N LEU A 125 0.75 14.90 15.30
CA LEU A 125 0.23 13.82 16.12
C LEU A 125 1.18 13.49 17.26
N LEU A 126 0.62 12.98 18.35
CA LEU A 126 1.32 12.29 19.43
C LEU A 126 0.54 11.00 19.74
N VAL A 127 1.21 9.88 19.78
CA VAL A 127 0.61 8.60 20.18
C VAL A 127 1.03 8.28 21.62
N VAL A 128 0.06 8.17 22.51
CA VAL A 128 0.26 7.66 23.88
C VAL A 128 -0.05 6.17 23.88
N THR A 129 0.97 5.37 24.08
CA THR A 129 0.85 3.91 24.02
C THR A 129 0.66 3.31 25.41
N VAL A 130 -0.33 2.43 25.56
CA VAL A 130 -0.49 1.58 26.75
C VAL A 130 0.23 0.26 26.47
N THR A 131 1.39 0.09 27.04
CA THR A 131 2.27 -1.07 26.84
C THR A 131 1.89 -2.23 27.75
N GLU A 132 2.49 -3.39 27.54
CA GLU A 132 2.30 -4.55 28.41
C GLU A 132 2.74 -4.26 29.86
N GLU A 133 3.79 -3.46 30.04
CA GLU A 133 4.26 -3.03 31.34
C GLU A 133 3.26 -2.09 32.01
N ASP A 134 2.69 -1.14 31.25
CA ASP A 134 1.64 -0.25 31.74
C ASP A 134 0.40 -1.02 32.17
N VAL A 135 -0.02 -2.06 31.45
CA VAL A 135 -1.13 -2.93 31.81
C VAL A 135 -0.86 -3.65 33.13
N ARG A 136 0.34 -4.22 33.28
CA ARG A 136 0.74 -4.90 34.52
C ARG A 136 0.79 -3.95 35.72
N SER A 137 1.27 -2.73 35.55
CA SER A 137 1.33 -1.73 36.62
C SER A 137 -0.03 -1.34 37.18
N GLN A 138 -1.10 -1.49 36.36
CA GLN A 138 -2.48 -1.18 36.73
C GLN A 138 -3.27 -2.36 37.32
N GLN A 139 -2.69 -3.55 37.48
CA GLN A 139 -3.42 -4.75 37.94
C GLN A 139 -4.10 -4.57 39.29
N SER A 140 -3.51 -3.79 40.20
CA SER A 140 -4.10 -3.46 41.49
C SER A 140 -5.42 -2.69 41.41
N GLU A 141 -5.62 -1.98 40.31
CA GLU A 141 -6.81 -1.16 40.02
C GLU A 141 -7.93 -1.96 39.34
N LYS A 142 -7.67 -3.23 38.96
CA LYS A 142 -8.59 -4.16 38.30
C LYS A 142 -9.27 -3.51 37.08
N PRO A 143 -8.51 -3.01 36.06
CA PRO A 143 -9.08 -2.36 34.90
C PRO A 143 -9.95 -3.34 34.10
N ARG A 144 -11.07 -2.86 33.54
CA ARG A 144 -11.94 -3.64 32.64
C ARG A 144 -11.39 -3.73 31.21
N GLY A 145 -10.21 -3.18 30.93
CA GLY A 145 -9.52 -3.17 29.67
C GLY A 145 -8.04 -2.88 29.89
N SER A 146 -7.37 -2.36 28.89
CA SER A 146 -5.94 -2.01 28.97
C SER A 146 -5.65 -0.76 29.80
N LEU A 147 -6.66 0.06 30.12
CA LEU A 147 -6.51 1.36 30.79
C LEU A 147 -7.57 1.53 31.88
N SER A 148 -7.13 1.75 33.12
CA SER A 148 -8.00 2.01 34.27
C SER A 148 -8.57 3.44 34.28
N ASP A 149 -9.67 3.65 35.03
CA ASP A 149 -10.26 4.99 35.21
C ASP A 149 -9.27 5.96 35.87
N LYS A 150 -8.52 5.48 36.84
CA LYS A 150 -7.49 6.27 37.52
C LYS A 150 -6.40 6.73 36.56
N SER A 151 -5.82 5.79 35.82
CA SER A 151 -4.73 6.09 34.88
C SER A 151 -5.21 7.00 33.75
N LEU A 152 -6.42 6.77 33.20
CA LEU A 152 -7.02 7.66 32.19
C LEU A 152 -7.22 9.07 32.74
N SER A 153 -7.80 9.22 33.96
CA SER A 153 -7.99 10.53 34.58
C SER A 153 -6.66 11.27 34.76
N GLN A 154 -5.63 10.57 35.24
CA GLN A 154 -4.30 11.15 35.43
C GLN A 154 -3.63 11.57 34.11
N VAL A 155 -3.75 10.76 33.04
CA VAL A 155 -3.22 11.13 31.72
C VAL A 155 -3.93 12.37 31.20
N LEU A 156 -5.26 12.41 31.26
CA LEU A 156 -6.03 13.58 30.79
C LEU A 156 -5.68 14.82 31.62
N GLU A 157 -5.47 14.68 32.93
CA GLU A 157 -5.01 15.78 33.78
C GLU A 157 -3.64 16.32 33.38
N LYS A 158 -2.72 15.44 32.97
CA LYS A 158 -1.38 15.82 32.50
C LYS A 158 -1.41 16.48 31.12
N LEU A 159 -2.36 16.12 30.25
CA LEU A 159 -2.52 16.66 28.90
C LEU A 159 -3.23 18.00 28.87
N GLU A 160 -4.21 18.23 29.77
CA GLU A 160 -5.08 19.41 29.79
C GLU A 160 -4.35 20.76 29.80
N PRO A 161 -3.29 20.98 30.60
CA PRO A 161 -2.55 22.25 30.62
C PRO A 161 -1.93 22.64 29.29
N TYR A 162 -1.57 21.64 28.47
CA TYR A 162 -0.94 21.87 27.16
C TYR A 162 -1.92 22.07 26.02
N GLN A 163 -3.23 22.03 26.27
CA GLN A 163 -4.29 22.32 25.31
C GLN A 163 -4.12 21.60 23.98
N PRO A 164 -4.18 20.25 23.92
CA PRO A 164 -4.20 19.53 22.66
C PRO A 164 -5.40 19.96 21.80
N ALA A 165 -5.26 19.87 20.47
CA ALA A 165 -6.34 20.18 19.54
C ALA A 165 -7.50 19.17 19.63
N ALA A 166 -7.16 17.90 19.82
CA ALA A 166 -8.08 16.81 20.08
C ALA A 166 -7.38 15.69 20.85
N ILE A 167 -8.14 14.90 21.59
CA ILE A 167 -7.70 13.68 22.27
C ILE A 167 -8.61 12.55 21.81
N GLY A 168 -8.04 11.50 21.18
CA GLY A 168 -8.76 10.28 20.83
C GLY A 168 -8.40 9.16 21.77
N LEU A 169 -9.38 8.46 22.30
CA LEU A 169 -9.18 7.23 23.07
C LEU A 169 -9.57 6.04 22.20
N ASP A 170 -8.57 5.33 21.68
CA ASP A 170 -8.74 4.09 20.89
C ASP A 170 -8.70 2.85 21.79
N ILE A 171 -9.56 2.86 22.80
CA ILE A 171 -9.78 1.78 23.75
C ILE A 171 -11.27 1.74 24.05
N TYR A 172 -11.92 0.60 23.85
CA TYR A 172 -13.33 0.41 24.14
C TYR A 172 -13.61 0.53 25.63
N ARG A 173 -14.70 1.25 25.94
CA ARG A 173 -15.19 1.47 27.31
C ARG A 173 -16.71 1.50 27.28
N ASP A 174 -17.33 0.34 27.26
CA ASP A 174 -18.80 0.15 27.25
C ASP A 174 -19.44 0.18 28.64
N TYR A 175 -18.77 0.80 29.59
CA TYR A 175 -19.16 0.89 30.99
C TYR A 175 -18.99 2.32 31.54
N ALA A 176 -19.79 2.63 32.56
CA ALA A 176 -19.73 3.92 33.25
C ALA A 176 -18.42 4.11 34.02
N VAL A 177 -18.01 5.36 34.14
CA VAL A 177 -16.88 5.77 34.98
C VAL A 177 -17.20 5.44 36.44
N ASP A 178 -16.24 4.87 37.18
CA ASP A 178 -16.37 4.62 38.62
C ASP A 178 -16.59 5.96 39.36
N ASN A 179 -17.62 5.99 40.24
CA ASN A 179 -17.97 7.16 41.05
C ASN A 179 -16.82 7.74 41.86
N LYS A 180 -15.75 6.98 42.07
CA LYS A 180 -14.52 7.44 42.70
C LYS A 180 -13.74 8.45 41.87
N TYR A 181 -14.04 8.55 40.56
CA TYR A 181 -13.33 9.43 39.63
C TYR A 181 -14.24 10.47 38.96
N PRO A 182 -14.95 11.34 39.69
CA PRO A 182 -15.91 12.30 39.13
C PRO A 182 -15.23 13.33 38.23
N LYS A 183 -13.91 13.51 38.39
CA LYS A 183 -13.11 14.35 37.51
C LYS A 183 -13.01 13.74 36.10
N LEU A 184 -12.86 12.42 35.98
CA LEU A 184 -12.79 11.72 34.71
C LEU A 184 -14.08 11.92 33.91
N THR A 185 -15.25 11.84 34.53
CA THR A 185 -16.53 12.12 33.88
C THR A 185 -16.52 13.48 33.17
N LYS A 186 -16.07 14.54 33.85
CA LYS A 186 -15.96 15.87 33.25
C LYS A 186 -14.94 15.95 32.13
N GLN A 187 -13.82 15.23 32.29
CA GLN A 187 -12.76 15.21 31.28
C GLN A 187 -13.20 14.56 29.97
N ILE A 188 -13.91 13.43 30.02
CA ILE A 188 -14.38 12.71 28.83
C ILE A 188 -15.59 13.39 28.16
N GLN A 189 -16.31 14.25 28.86
CA GLN A 189 -17.37 15.12 28.30
C GLN A 189 -16.81 16.33 27.55
N ASN A 190 -15.52 16.60 27.67
CA ASN A 190 -14.88 17.73 26.97
C ASN A 190 -14.97 17.53 25.44
N ARG A 191 -15.32 18.59 24.70
CA ARG A 191 -15.42 18.58 23.22
C ARG A 191 -14.14 18.20 22.49
N ARG A 192 -12.97 18.29 23.15
CA ARG A 192 -11.70 17.85 22.58
C ARG A 192 -11.49 16.35 22.70
N PHE A 193 -12.23 15.69 23.59
CA PHE A 193 -12.15 14.24 23.79
C PHE A 193 -13.08 13.51 22.81
N VAL A 194 -12.58 12.42 22.22
CA VAL A 194 -13.33 11.53 21.34
C VAL A 194 -13.15 10.11 21.84
N ALA A 195 -14.24 9.45 22.20
CA ALA A 195 -14.25 8.04 22.53
C ALA A 195 -14.61 7.18 21.32
N VAL A 196 -14.29 5.89 21.41
CA VAL A 196 -14.64 4.91 20.39
C VAL A 196 -15.80 4.03 20.79
N CYS A 197 -16.51 3.54 19.77
CA CYS A 197 -17.45 2.44 19.82
C CYS A 197 -17.29 1.58 18.57
N GLN A 198 -17.87 0.39 18.55
CA GLN A 198 -17.86 -0.50 17.39
C GLN A 198 -19.26 -0.72 16.87
N VAL A 199 -19.43 -0.57 15.57
CA VAL A 199 -20.71 -0.78 14.92
C VAL A 199 -21.01 -2.28 14.80
N ARG A 200 -22.27 -2.65 14.91
CA ARG A 200 -22.69 -4.04 14.69
C ARG A 200 -22.30 -4.51 13.29
N THR A 201 -21.86 -5.76 13.22
CA THR A 201 -21.54 -6.43 11.95
C THR A 201 -22.35 -7.72 11.81
N PRO A 202 -22.37 -8.39 10.63
CA PRO A 202 -22.98 -9.70 10.51
C PRO A 202 -22.41 -10.77 11.48
N LYS A 203 -21.13 -10.60 11.87
CA LYS A 203 -20.45 -11.50 12.82
C LYS A 203 -20.67 -11.10 14.28
N ASP A 204 -20.77 -9.80 14.55
CA ASP A 204 -21.07 -9.26 15.87
C ASP A 204 -22.41 -8.51 15.80
N LYS A 205 -23.45 -9.11 16.38
CA LYS A 205 -24.83 -8.64 16.28
C LYS A 205 -25.12 -7.37 17.08
N PHE A 206 -24.26 -6.97 17.98
CA PHE A 206 -24.47 -5.83 18.88
C PHE A 206 -23.46 -4.73 18.66
N GLY A 207 -22.21 -5.06 18.34
CA GLY A 207 -21.08 -4.14 18.39
C GLY A 207 -20.70 -3.81 19.83
N VAL A 208 -19.90 -2.76 20.02
CA VAL A 208 -19.46 -2.28 21.34
C VAL A 208 -20.06 -0.90 21.60
N ALA A 209 -20.78 -0.75 22.72
CA ALA A 209 -21.38 0.52 23.13
C ALA A 209 -20.31 1.56 23.48
N PRO A 210 -20.59 2.86 23.27
CA PRO A 210 -19.72 3.93 23.76
C PRO A 210 -19.81 4.08 25.29
N PRO A 211 -18.86 4.83 25.91
CA PRO A 211 -18.98 5.24 27.30
C PRO A 211 -20.28 6.03 27.52
N PRO A 212 -21.08 5.71 28.55
CA PRO A 212 -22.39 6.35 28.76
C PRO A 212 -22.33 7.86 28.97
N GLU A 213 -21.20 8.38 29.46
CA GLU A 213 -21.03 9.80 29.78
C GLU A 213 -20.61 10.65 28.57
N VAL A 214 -20.28 10.01 27.44
CA VAL A 214 -19.77 10.72 26.25
C VAL A 214 -20.89 11.06 25.29
N ASP A 215 -21.01 12.33 24.94
CA ASP A 215 -22.01 12.83 23.98
C ASP A 215 -21.79 12.21 22.59
N SER A 216 -22.87 11.98 21.87
CA SER A 216 -22.84 11.40 20.51
C SER A 216 -21.95 12.16 19.53
N GLN A 217 -21.81 13.48 19.71
CA GLN A 217 -20.91 14.32 18.90
C GLN A 217 -19.41 14.05 19.15
N ASN A 218 -19.10 13.44 20.29
CA ASN A 218 -17.74 13.12 20.73
C ASN A 218 -17.43 11.61 20.55
N LEU A 219 -18.22 10.92 19.73
CA LEU A 219 -18.03 9.53 19.40
C LEU A 219 -17.43 9.36 18.00
N GLY A 220 -16.54 8.40 17.86
CA GLY A 220 -16.10 7.88 16.59
C GLY A 220 -16.19 6.36 16.58
N PHE A 221 -16.51 5.75 15.45
CA PHE A 221 -16.35 4.31 15.35
C PHE A 221 -14.87 3.99 15.06
N SER A 222 -14.38 2.84 15.57
CA SER A 222 -13.02 2.35 15.33
C SER A 222 -12.97 1.18 14.37
N ASP A 223 -14.07 0.88 13.71
CA ASP A 223 -14.17 -0.21 12.74
C ASP A 223 -13.16 -0.03 11.60
N ILE A 224 -12.51 -1.12 11.23
CA ILE A 224 -11.55 -1.19 10.12
C ILE A 224 -12.06 -2.15 9.04
N LEU A 225 -11.72 -1.86 7.79
CA LEU A 225 -12.06 -2.69 6.65
C LEU A 225 -10.90 -3.62 6.31
N LEU A 226 -11.12 -4.90 6.49
CA LEU A 226 -10.18 -5.95 6.07
C LEU A 226 -10.53 -6.39 4.65
N ASP A 227 -9.52 -6.50 3.80
CA ASP A 227 -9.66 -7.19 2.52
C ASP A 227 -9.69 -8.71 2.74
N ASN A 228 -9.94 -9.49 1.70
CA ASN A 228 -10.05 -10.94 1.80
C ASN A 228 -8.78 -11.64 2.31
N ASP A 229 -7.64 -10.98 2.18
CA ASP A 229 -6.33 -11.41 2.69
C ASP A 229 -6.00 -10.84 4.08
N ASN A 230 -6.99 -10.26 4.77
CA ASN A 230 -6.90 -9.59 6.07
C ASN A 230 -5.99 -8.35 6.11
N VAL A 231 -5.61 -7.79 4.97
CA VAL A 231 -4.80 -6.57 4.88
C VAL A 231 -5.70 -5.35 4.90
N VAL A 232 -5.32 -4.33 5.66
CA VAL A 232 -5.99 -3.04 5.70
C VAL A 232 -5.44 -2.14 4.60
N ARG A 233 -6.20 -1.95 3.53
CA ARG A 233 -5.85 -1.03 2.41
C ARG A 233 -6.85 0.10 2.26
N ARG A 234 -7.98 0.03 2.99
CA ARG A 234 -9.08 0.98 2.89
C ARG A 234 -9.28 1.70 4.21
N HIS A 235 -9.63 2.97 4.13
CA HIS A 235 -9.98 3.81 5.26
C HIS A 235 -11.49 4.05 5.26
N TYR A 236 -12.16 3.58 6.30
CA TYR A 236 -13.58 3.78 6.51
C TYR A 236 -13.81 5.13 7.16
N LEU A 237 -14.37 6.08 6.42
CA LEU A 237 -14.52 7.46 6.90
C LEU A 237 -15.86 7.70 7.62
N ALA A 238 -16.94 7.19 7.03
CA ALA A 238 -18.28 7.38 7.56
C ALA A 238 -19.21 6.24 7.14
N LEU A 239 -20.19 5.99 7.97
CA LEU A 239 -21.26 5.04 7.73
C LEU A 239 -22.59 5.53 8.35
N THR A 240 -23.68 4.95 7.90
CA THR A 240 -24.96 5.03 8.61
C THR A 240 -25.04 3.80 9.53
N PRO A 241 -25.03 3.98 10.86
CA PRO A 241 -25.08 2.85 11.78
C PRO A 241 -26.32 1.99 11.51
N PRO A 242 -26.17 0.65 11.43
CA PRO A 242 -27.30 -0.23 11.23
C PRO A 242 -28.27 -0.17 12.41
N THR A 243 -29.56 -0.33 12.13
CA THR A 243 -30.62 -0.37 13.16
C THR A 243 -30.30 -1.42 14.23
N GLY A 244 -30.37 -1.04 15.50
CA GLY A 244 -30.07 -1.92 16.64
C GLY A 244 -28.56 -2.07 16.95
N SER A 245 -27.68 -1.28 16.32
CA SER A 245 -26.29 -1.18 16.75
C SER A 245 -26.18 -0.45 18.09
N ALA A 246 -25.33 -0.94 18.99
CA ALA A 246 -24.99 -0.25 20.23
C ALA A 246 -24.18 1.03 20.00
N CYS A 247 -23.42 1.08 18.90
CA CYS A 247 -22.68 2.24 18.44
C CYS A 247 -23.50 3.02 17.41
N ASN A 248 -23.71 4.31 17.66
CA ASN A 248 -24.43 5.23 16.76
C ASN A 248 -23.51 6.29 16.13
N ALA A 249 -22.20 6.11 16.20
CA ALA A 249 -21.23 7.01 15.58
C ALA A 249 -21.31 6.91 14.05
N SER A 250 -21.49 8.06 13.38
CA SER A 250 -21.53 8.13 11.91
C SER A 250 -20.14 8.34 11.26
N TYR A 251 -19.16 8.79 12.03
CA TYR A 251 -17.79 9.06 11.56
C TYR A 251 -16.79 8.22 12.31
N ALA A 252 -15.72 7.83 11.61
CA ALA A 252 -14.59 7.15 12.24
C ALA A 252 -13.86 8.04 13.26
N LEU A 253 -13.18 7.43 14.23
CA LEU A 253 -12.31 8.13 15.18
C LEU A 253 -11.32 9.06 14.46
N SER A 254 -10.64 8.54 13.46
CA SER A 254 -9.67 9.29 12.65
C SER A 254 -10.26 10.53 11.97
N VAL A 255 -11.50 10.44 11.49
CA VAL A 255 -12.25 11.58 10.90
C VAL A 255 -12.58 12.59 11.96
N GLN A 256 -13.12 12.15 13.10
CA GLN A 256 -13.48 13.02 14.21
C GLN A 256 -12.27 13.83 14.71
N LEU A 257 -11.10 13.19 14.81
CA LEU A 257 -9.86 13.84 15.22
C LEU A 257 -9.34 14.82 14.16
N ALA A 258 -9.32 14.40 12.90
CA ALA A 258 -8.89 15.24 11.80
C ALA A 258 -9.78 16.50 11.66
N LEU A 259 -11.10 16.35 11.73
CA LEU A 259 -12.04 17.47 11.61
C LEU A 259 -11.87 18.50 12.74
N ARG A 260 -11.64 18.07 14.00
CA ARG A 260 -11.38 18.99 15.12
C ARG A 260 -10.10 19.79 14.91
N TYR A 261 -9.05 19.14 14.42
CA TYR A 261 -7.79 19.80 14.11
C TYR A 261 -7.94 20.78 12.94
N LEU A 262 -8.55 20.35 11.85
CA LEU A 262 -8.76 21.16 10.64
C LEU A 262 -9.70 22.34 10.90
N TYR A 263 -10.71 22.17 11.76
CA TYR A 263 -11.60 23.25 12.14
C TYR A 263 -10.83 24.40 12.82
N GLN A 264 -9.84 24.12 13.66
CA GLN A 264 -8.97 25.15 14.27
C GLN A 264 -8.11 25.89 13.23
N LYS A 265 -7.93 25.29 12.03
CA LYS A 265 -7.26 25.91 10.88
C LYS A 265 -8.22 26.58 9.91
N GLY A 266 -9.50 26.70 10.26
CA GLY A 266 -10.55 27.30 9.42
C GLY A 266 -11.07 26.38 8.31
N ILE A 267 -10.67 25.10 8.29
CA ILE A 267 -11.11 24.13 7.28
C ILE A 267 -12.29 23.33 7.83
N LYS A 268 -13.41 23.35 7.08
CA LYS A 268 -14.63 22.63 7.43
C LYS A 268 -14.91 21.57 6.37
N LEU A 269 -15.50 20.45 6.81
CA LEU A 269 -16.04 19.45 5.90
C LEU A 269 -17.30 20.03 5.21
N GLN A 270 -17.35 19.88 3.89
CA GLN A 270 -18.46 20.29 3.04
C GLN A 270 -18.90 19.13 2.16
N PHE A 271 -20.17 19.13 1.77
CA PHE A 271 -20.78 18.11 0.91
C PHE A 271 -21.37 18.77 -0.34
N PRO A 272 -20.55 18.95 -1.40
CA PRO A 272 -21.04 19.42 -2.68
C PRO A 272 -22.12 18.50 -3.28
N LYS A 273 -22.90 19.02 -4.26
CA LYS A 273 -24.00 18.27 -4.89
C LYS A 273 -23.59 16.97 -5.59
N ASP A 274 -22.32 16.83 -5.91
CA ASP A 274 -21.76 15.65 -6.59
C ASP A 274 -21.40 14.47 -5.65
N ARG A 275 -21.92 14.50 -4.42
CA ARG A 275 -21.66 13.48 -3.36
C ARG A 275 -20.17 13.32 -2.99
N ALA A 276 -19.32 14.24 -3.42
CA ALA A 276 -17.93 14.26 -2.98
C ALA A 276 -17.83 14.85 -1.56
N TRP A 277 -16.81 14.44 -0.84
CA TRP A 277 -16.38 15.15 0.36
C TRP A 277 -15.41 16.25 -0.03
N GLN A 278 -15.51 17.40 0.64
CA GLN A 278 -14.59 18.51 0.43
C GLN A 278 -14.04 19.01 1.77
N LEU A 279 -12.71 19.00 1.89
CA LEU A 279 -11.94 19.54 3.00
C LEU A 279 -11.03 20.66 2.48
N GLY A 280 -11.44 21.92 2.63
CA GLY A 280 -10.73 23.04 2.02
C GLY A 280 -10.72 22.94 0.50
N LYS A 281 -9.54 22.84 -0.10
CA LYS A 281 -9.36 22.63 -1.55
C LYS A 281 -9.48 21.17 -1.99
N LEU A 282 -9.28 20.24 -1.06
CA LEU A 282 -9.31 18.82 -1.33
C LEU A 282 -10.73 18.32 -1.58
N LYS A 283 -10.95 17.70 -2.73
CA LYS A 283 -12.22 17.07 -3.12
C LYS A 283 -11.97 15.60 -3.44
N PHE A 284 -12.77 14.71 -2.87
CA PHE A 284 -12.62 13.27 -3.08
C PHE A 284 -13.96 12.54 -2.98
N LYS A 285 -14.07 11.44 -3.73
CA LYS A 285 -15.23 10.56 -3.76
C LYS A 285 -14.96 9.28 -2.99
N SER A 286 -16.03 8.59 -2.61
CA SER A 286 -15.96 7.24 -2.06
C SER A 286 -15.51 6.25 -3.13
N LEU A 287 -14.87 5.15 -2.69
CA LEU A 287 -14.69 3.97 -3.51
C LEU A 287 -16.05 3.38 -3.91
N GLU A 288 -16.12 2.85 -5.11
CA GLU A 288 -17.24 2.08 -5.63
C GLU A 288 -16.89 0.60 -5.63
N ALA A 289 -17.88 -0.26 -5.87
CA ALA A 289 -17.68 -1.72 -5.90
C ALA A 289 -16.57 -2.17 -6.87
N HIS A 290 -16.39 -1.41 -7.97
CA HIS A 290 -15.38 -1.63 -9.01
C HIS A 290 -14.45 -0.41 -9.10
N SER A 291 -13.52 -0.29 -8.14
CA SER A 291 -12.55 0.82 -8.08
C SER A 291 -11.13 0.30 -8.20
N GLY A 292 -10.43 0.67 -9.26
CA GLY A 292 -9.05 0.22 -9.48
C GLY A 292 -8.96 -1.30 -9.57
N GLY A 293 -8.06 -1.92 -8.80
CA GLY A 293 -7.92 -3.37 -8.73
C GLY A 293 -9.04 -4.09 -7.98
N TYR A 294 -9.89 -3.37 -7.26
CA TYR A 294 -11.04 -3.95 -6.57
C TYR A 294 -12.18 -4.27 -7.54
N GLN A 295 -12.77 -5.46 -7.38
CA GLN A 295 -13.91 -5.92 -8.16
C GLN A 295 -14.95 -6.55 -7.24
N GLY A 296 -16.10 -5.89 -7.11
CA GLY A 296 -17.21 -6.39 -6.30
C GLY A 296 -17.01 -6.28 -4.78
N ILE A 297 -16.28 -5.27 -4.29
CA ILE A 297 -16.17 -5.02 -2.85
C ILE A 297 -17.46 -4.45 -2.27
N ASP A 298 -17.67 -4.69 -0.97
CA ASP A 298 -18.66 -3.95 -0.21
C ASP A 298 -18.22 -2.49 -0.09
N ALA A 299 -18.92 -1.61 -0.81
CA ALA A 299 -18.68 -0.18 -0.86
C ALA A 299 -19.68 0.61 0.00
N LEU A 300 -20.33 -0.02 0.99
CA LEU A 300 -21.22 0.64 1.92
C LEU A 300 -20.48 1.72 2.74
N GLY A 301 -21.19 2.83 2.98
CA GLY A 301 -20.61 4.00 3.66
C GLY A 301 -19.64 4.78 2.78
N HIS A 302 -18.79 5.57 3.40
CA HIS A 302 -17.77 6.36 2.69
C HIS A 302 -16.38 5.79 2.95
N GLN A 303 -15.76 5.27 1.91
CA GLN A 303 -14.47 4.58 1.97
C GLN A 303 -13.49 5.21 0.98
N ILE A 304 -12.22 5.30 1.34
CA ILE A 304 -11.13 5.69 0.43
C ILE A 304 -9.96 4.72 0.59
N LEU A 305 -9.04 4.73 -0.37
CA LEU A 305 -7.78 4.00 -0.23
C LEU A 305 -6.91 4.63 0.87
N LEU A 306 -6.32 3.81 1.73
CA LEU A 306 -5.45 4.28 2.80
C LEU A 306 -4.04 4.53 2.24
N ASN A 307 -3.70 5.82 2.18
CA ASN A 307 -2.38 6.27 1.79
C ASN A 307 -1.47 6.33 3.03
N TYR A 308 -0.91 5.20 3.41
CA TYR A 308 0.05 5.14 4.52
C TYR A 308 1.22 6.11 4.31
N ARG A 309 1.73 6.72 5.37
CA ARG A 309 3.05 7.34 5.30
C ARG A 309 4.10 6.25 5.11
N SER A 310 4.87 6.42 4.04
CA SER A 310 5.99 5.55 3.73
C SER A 310 7.15 5.89 4.69
N SER A 311 7.35 5.07 5.68
CA SER A 311 8.49 5.18 6.61
C SER A 311 9.20 3.83 6.69
N PRO A 312 10.43 3.74 7.25
CA PRO A 312 11.09 2.45 7.43
C PRO A 312 10.24 1.44 8.20
N SER A 313 9.39 1.94 9.11
CA SER A 313 8.34 1.16 9.78
C SER A 313 7.04 1.99 9.81
N PRO A 314 5.88 1.42 9.44
CA PRO A 314 4.58 2.08 9.55
C PRO A 314 4.27 2.59 10.96
N GLU A 315 4.91 1.98 11.97
CA GLU A 315 4.79 2.38 13.35
C GLU A 315 5.40 3.76 13.66
N LEU A 316 6.28 4.26 12.82
CA LEU A 316 6.94 5.55 13.00
C LEU A 316 6.11 6.73 12.46
N ILE A 317 4.79 6.58 12.40
CA ILE A 317 3.87 7.60 11.87
C ILE A 317 3.93 8.92 12.64
N ALA A 318 4.18 8.87 13.93
CA ALA A 318 4.18 10.02 14.82
C ALA A 318 5.11 9.80 16.02
N PRO A 319 5.51 10.86 16.74
CA PRO A 319 6.12 10.73 18.05
C PRO A 319 5.27 9.87 18.98
N LYS A 320 5.93 8.99 19.75
CA LYS A 320 5.29 8.11 20.73
C LYS A 320 5.80 8.39 22.13
N ILE A 321 4.94 8.19 23.12
CA ILE A 321 5.26 8.19 24.54
C ILE A 321 4.42 7.14 25.23
N THR A 322 4.98 6.42 26.22
CA THR A 322 4.22 5.42 26.97
C THR A 322 3.33 6.05 28.03
N LEU A 323 2.28 5.34 28.45
CA LEU A 323 1.44 5.75 29.56
C LEU A 323 2.28 6.04 30.82
N GLY A 324 3.19 5.13 31.17
CA GLY A 324 4.07 5.30 32.33
C GLY A 324 4.94 6.54 32.26
N GLU A 325 5.46 6.88 31.08
CA GLU A 325 6.24 8.10 30.88
C GLU A 325 5.38 9.37 31.05
N VAL A 326 4.14 9.36 30.54
CA VAL A 326 3.20 10.48 30.75
C VAL A 326 2.93 10.65 32.23
N LEU A 327 2.63 9.58 32.95
CA LEU A 327 2.37 9.60 34.40
C LEU A 327 3.58 10.06 35.18
N ALA A 328 4.78 9.69 34.76
CA ALA A 328 6.06 10.17 35.34
C ALA A 328 6.39 11.64 35.02
N GLY A 329 5.54 12.35 34.26
CA GLY A 329 5.72 13.75 33.95
C GLY A 329 6.74 14.05 32.85
N LYS A 330 7.07 13.07 32.00
CA LYS A 330 8.02 13.27 30.87
C LYS A 330 7.41 13.95 29.64
N LEU A 331 6.17 14.46 29.75
CA LEU A 331 5.52 15.20 28.67
C LEU A 331 6.23 16.52 28.40
N ASN A 332 6.41 16.81 27.11
CA ASN A 332 6.92 18.11 26.65
C ASN A 332 5.77 18.92 26.04
N GLU A 333 5.67 20.20 26.41
CA GLU A 333 4.65 21.11 25.84
C GLU A 333 4.64 21.09 24.30
N LYS A 334 5.81 21.12 23.66
CA LYS A 334 5.94 21.10 22.20
C LYS A 334 5.40 19.81 21.57
N ALA A 335 5.35 18.72 22.33
CA ALA A 335 4.81 17.44 21.86
C ALA A 335 3.29 17.38 21.89
N VAL A 336 2.60 18.25 22.66
CA VAL A 336 1.16 18.17 22.93
C VAL A 336 0.40 19.42 22.43
N LYS A 337 0.94 20.60 22.62
CA LYS A 337 0.23 21.86 22.37
C LYS A 337 -0.28 21.99 20.94
N GLY A 338 -1.59 22.12 20.83
CA GLY A 338 -2.28 22.25 19.53
C GLY A 338 -2.19 21.03 18.63
N LYS A 339 -1.75 19.86 19.14
CA LYS A 339 -1.66 18.61 18.38
C LYS A 339 -2.82 17.66 18.69
N ILE A 340 -2.95 16.64 17.88
CA ILE A 340 -3.85 15.53 18.16
C ILE A 340 -3.09 14.51 18.99
N VAL A 341 -3.66 14.11 20.11
CA VAL A 341 -3.16 13.02 20.96
C VAL A 341 -4.06 11.81 20.77
N ILE A 342 -3.49 10.65 20.43
CA ILE A 342 -4.23 9.40 20.31
C ILE A 342 -3.70 8.45 21.37
N ILE A 343 -4.59 7.99 22.26
CA ILE A 343 -4.29 7.07 23.34
C ILE A 343 -4.82 5.70 22.94
N GLY A 344 -3.99 4.68 22.95
CA GLY A 344 -4.42 3.31 22.63
C GLY A 344 -3.42 2.26 23.04
N THR A 345 -3.84 0.99 22.97
CA THR A 345 -3.03 -0.12 23.43
C THR A 345 -2.03 -0.60 22.40
N THR A 346 -0.83 -0.94 22.88
CA THR A 346 0.19 -1.69 22.13
C THR A 346 0.59 -2.97 22.88
N ALA A 347 -0.13 -3.30 23.95
CA ALA A 347 0.09 -4.50 24.71
C ALA A 347 -0.35 -5.74 23.90
N GLN A 348 0.55 -6.71 23.75
CA GLN A 348 0.31 -7.92 22.95
C GLN A 348 -0.83 -8.79 23.48
N SER A 349 -1.10 -8.73 24.79
CA SER A 349 -2.19 -9.45 25.45
C SER A 349 -3.58 -9.07 24.93
N PHE A 350 -3.75 -7.86 24.38
CA PHE A 350 -5.02 -7.39 23.81
C PHE A 350 -5.22 -7.73 22.34
N LYS A 351 -4.18 -8.21 21.64
CA LYS A 351 -4.23 -8.66 20.23
C LYS A 351 -4.82 -7.64 19.24
N ASP A 352 -4.72 -6.35 19.56
CA ASP A 352 -5.19 -5.26 18.71
C ASP A 352 -4.12 -4.89 17.66
N TYR A 353 -4.02 -5.72 16.63
CA TYR A 353 -3.02 -5.59 15.57
C TYR A 353 -3.62 -5.82 14.18
N ALA A 354 -3.15 -5.06 13.20
CA ALA A 354 -3.59 -5.14 11.82
C ALA A 354 -2.43 -5.47 10.86
N LEU A 355 -2.74 -6.25 9.83
CA LEU A 355 -1.88 -6.44 8.66
C LEU A 355 -2.02 -5.22 7.73
N THR A 356 -0.91 -4.77 7.15
CA THR A 356 -0.87 -3.65 6.21
C THR A 356 -0.05 -4.02 4.98
N PRO A 357 -0.10 -3.24 3.89
CA PRO A 357 0.77 -3.43 2.74
C PRO A 357 2.26 -3.57 3.08
N TYR A 358 2.71 -2.98 4.19
CA TYR A 358 4.11 -3.00 4.62
C TYR A 358 4.50 -4.22 5.45
N THR A 359 3.53 -4.94 6.03
CA THR A 359 3.80 -6.03 6.98
C THR A 359 3.70 -7.42 6.35
N VAL A 360 2.94 -7.58 5.26
CA VAL A 360 2.63 -8.88 4.64
C VAL A 360 3.87 -9.62 4.14
N GLU A 361 4.78 -8.95 3.42
CA GLU A 361 5.93 -9.62 2.80
C GLU A 361 7.21 -9.54 3.66
N ARG A 362 7.32 -8.54 4.54
CA ARG A 362 8.56 -8.30 5.30
C ARG A 362 8.65 -9.10 6.59
N ARG A 363 7.67 -9.94 6.93
CA ARG A 363 7.54 -10.59 8.25
C ARG A 363 7.68 -9.59 9.41
N LEU A 364 7.39 -8.32 9.14
CA LEU A 364 7.35 -7.30 10.16
C LEU A 364 6.15 -7.58 11.08
N GLN A 365 6.25 -7.16 12.31
CA GLN A 365 5.14 -7.29 13.25
C GLN A 365 3.94 -6.51 12.71
N ASN A 366 2.74 -7.06 12.92
CA ASN A 366 1.50 -6.35 12.64
C ASN A 366 1.49 -5.03 13.40
N ILE A 367 0.90 -3.99 12.81
CA ILE A 367 0.86 -2.68 13.48
C ILE A 367 -0.28 -2.62 14.49
N PRO A 368 -0.08 -1.98 15.66
CA PRO A 368 -1.14 -1.76 16.63
C PRO A 368 -2.28 -0.91 16.07
N GLY A 369 -3.53 -1.15 16.52
CA GLY A 369 -4.71 -0.39 16.09
C GLY A 369 -4.56 1.11 16.26
N VAL A 370 -4.02 1.56 17.39
CA VAL A 370 -3.75 2.99 17.66
C VAL A 370 -2.81 3.63 16.63
N VAL A 371 -1.85 2.89 16.11
CA VAL A 371 -0.94 3.34 15.04
C VAL A 371 -1.70 3.44 13.71
N LEU A 372 -2.59 2.49 13.43
CA LEU A 372 -3.46 2.53 12.27
C LEU A 372 -4.38 3.76 12.31
N GLN A 373 -4.99 4.08 13.45
CA GLN A 373 -5.79 5.30 13.63
C GLN A 373 -4.96 6.57 13.42
N ALA A 374 -3.70 6.56 13.85
CA ALA A 374 -2.77 7.66 13.59
C ALA A 374 -2.48 7.81 12.08
N GLN A 375 -2.25 6.72 11.34
CA GLN A 375 -2.08 6.73 9.88
C GLN A 375 -3.32 7.31 9.17
N MET A 376 -4.51 6.84 9.54
CA MET A 376 -5.79 7.29 9.01
C MET A 376 -6.04 8.79 9.28
N THR A 377 -5.72 9.25 10.50
CA THR A 377 -5.84 10.66 10.89
C THR A 377 -4.86 11.53 10.11
N SER A 378 -3.58 11.12 10.04
CA SER A 378 -2.53 11.82 9.30
C SER A 378 -2.85 11.96 7.82
N GLN A 379 -3.43 10.92 7.19
CA GLN A 379 -3.83 10.97 5.79
C GLN A 379 -4.75 12.15 5.50
N LEU A 380 -5.81 12.33 6.29
CA LEU A 380 -6.81 13.39 6.09
C LEU A 380 -6.21 14.78 6.31
N ILE A 381 -5.41 14.93 7.37
CA ILE A 381 -4.76 16.21 7.69
C ILE A 381 -3.75 16.59 6.61
N SER A 382 -2.92 15.67 6.20
CA SER A 382 -1.89 15.90 5.19
C SER A 382 -2.50 16.19 3.82
N ALA A 383 -3.57 15.51 3.47
CA ALA A 383 -4.27 15.76 2.21
C ALA A 383 -4.91 17.17 2.19
N ALA A 384 -5.46 17.62 3.33
CA ALA A 384 -6.12 18.90 3.41
C ALA A 384 -5.17 20.10 3.55
N LEU A 385 -4.00 19.93 4.19
CA LEU A 385 -3.06 21.01 4.51
C LEU A 385 -1.78 21.00 3.68
N ASP A 386 -1.26 19.83 3.35
CA ASP A 386 0.02 19.65 2.69
C ASP A 386 -0.14 19.26 1.21
N GLU A 387 -1.38 19.24 0.70
CA GLU A 387 -1.72 18.80 -0.66
C GLU A 387 -1.21 17.37 -0.96
N ARG A 388 -0.99 16.54 0.10
CA ARG A 388 -0.58 15.16 -0.06
C ARG A 388 -1.66 14.37 -0.77
N ALA A 389 -1.34 13.82 -1.93
CA ALA A 389 -2.30 13.13 -2.78
C ALA A 389 -3.01 11.99 -2.02
N LEU A 390 -4.33 11.92 -2.12
CA LEU A 390 -5.08 10.71 -1.79
C LEU A 390 -4.90 9.69 -2.91
N ILE A 391 -4.88 8.40 -2.57
CA ILE A 391 -4.83 7.37 -3.60
C ILE A 391 -6.20 7.28 -4.26
N SER A 392 -6.20 7.34 -5.58
CA SER A 392 -7.36 7.22 -6.45
C SER A 392 -7.06 6.31 -7.63
N ASN A 393 -8.08 5.77 -8.24
CA ASN A 393 -8.01 5.04 -9.50
C ASN A 393 -8.54 5.90 -10.65
N TRP A 394 -8.16 5.57 -11.85
CA TRP A 394 -8.76 6.15 -13.04
C TRP A 394 -10.15 5.56 -13.28
N GLU A 395 -10.95 6.27 -14.05
CA GLU A 395 -12.21 5.71 -14.55
C GLU A 395 -11.93 4.55 -15.53
N LEU A 396 -12.90 3.65 -15.68
CA LEU A 396 -12.76 2.44 -16.50
C LEU A 396 -12.21 2.71 -17.91
N GLY A 397 -12.63 3.83 -18.53
CA GLY A 397 -12.13 4.23 -19.85
C GLY A 397 -10.63 4.53 -19.86
N GLY A 398 -10.15 5.26 -18.85
CA GLY A 398 -8.73 5.59 -18.70
C GLY A 398 -7.88 4.33 -18.44
N GLU A 399 -8.36 3.45 -17.55
CA GLU A 399 -7.69 2.18 -17.26
C GLU A 399 -7.63 1.27 -18.50
N THR A 400 -8.71 1.22 -19.28
CA THR A 400 -8.76 0.46 -20.53
C THR A 400 -7.76 0.99 -21.57
N ILE A 401 -7.66 2.31 -21.72
CA ILE A 401 -6.69 2.96 -22.63
C ILE A 401 -5.26 2.66 -22.17
N TRP A 402 -4.99 2.67 -20.87
CA TRP A 402 -3.68 2.32 -20.32
C TRP A 402 -3.29 0.88 -20.68
N VAL A 403 -4.15 -0.09 -20.44
CA VAL A 403 -3.90 -1.50 -20.77
C VAL A 403 -3.75 -1.71 -22.26
N TRP A 404 -4.61 -1.06 -23.08
CA TRP A 404 -4.53 -1.13 -24.53
C TRP A 404 -3.26 -0.52 -25.08
N GLY A 405 -2.81 0.62 -24.58
CA GLY A 405 -1.55 1.26 -24.98
C GLY A 405 -0.36 0.32 -24.79
N TRP A 406 -0.31 -0.41 -23.66
CA TRP A 406 0.73 -1.40 -23.42
C TRP A 406 0.57 -2.65 -24.29
N ALA A 407 -0.65 -3.09 -24.60
CA ALA A 407 -0.88 -4.15 -25.58
C ALA A 407 -0.35 -3.76 -26.96
N VAL A 408 -0.62 -2.53 -27.44
CA VAL A 408 -0.08 -2.01 -28.70
C VAL A 408 1.44 -1.95 -28.67
N ALA A 409 2.04 -1.46 -27.59
CA ALA A 409 3.49 -1.41 -27.42
C ALA A 409 4.12 -2.81 -27.53
N GLY A 410 3.48 -3.84 -26.94
CA GLY A 410 3.92 -5.23 -27.08
C GLY A 410 3.88 -5.74 -28.51
N GLY A 411 2.80 -5.46 -29.23
CA GLY A 411 2.67 -5.83 -30.64
C GLY A 411 3.71 -5.13 -31.53
N LEU A 412 3.95 -3.84 -31.31
CA LEU A 412 5.00 -3.08 -32.01
C LEU A 412 6.40 -3.65 -31.72
N THR A 413 6.68 -4.01 -30.46
CA THR A 413 7.95 -4.65 -30.06
C THR A 413 8.18 -5.95 -30.85
N ALA A 414 7.15 -6.80 -30.94
CA ALA A 414 7.21 -8.06 -31.70
C ALA A 414 7.41 -7.83 -33.21
N TRP A 415 6.87 -6.74 -33.73
CA TRP A 415 7.01 -6.38 -35.15
C TRP A 415 8.39 -5.88 -35.51
N TYR A 416 8.97 -4.98 -34.66
CA TYR A 416 10.28 -4.39 -34.94
C TYR A 416 11.43 -5.38 -34.70
N LEU A 417 11.34 -6.23 -33.66
CA LEU A 417 12.44 -7.07 -33.22
C LEU A 417 12.32 -8.51 -33.75
N ARG A 418 13.16 -8.85 -34.71
CA ARG A 418 13.17 -10.17 -35.35
C ARG A 418 13.92 -11.23 -34.55
N LYS A 419 15.09 -10.84 -33.97
CA LYS A 419 15.94 -11.77 -33.20
C LYS A 419 15.35 -12.01 -31.81
N PRO A 420 15.20 -13.28 -31.35
CA PRO A 420 14.54 -13.60 -30.09
C PRO A 420 15.21 -12.96 -28.88
N ILE A 421 16.54 -12.86 -28.90
CA ILE A 421 17.28 -12.27 -27.76
C ILE A 421 16.94 -10.78 -27.57
N TYR A 422 16.84 -10.01 -28.64
CA TYR A 422 16.45 -8.59 -28.55
C TYR A 422 14.98 -8.43 -28.17
N LEU A 423 14.12 -9.36 -28.56
CA LEU A 423 12.72 -9.37 -28.17
C LEU A 423 12.57 -9.60 -26.67
N ILE A 424 13.28 -10.60 -26.13
CA ILE A 424 13.28 -10.87 -24.68
C ILE A 424 13.79 -9.63 -23.92
N LEU A 425 14.94 -9.09 -24.35
CA LEU A 425 15.52 -7.91 -23.69
C LEU A 425 14.55 -6.72 -23.72
N ALA A 426 13.94 -6.43 -24.86
CA ALA A 426 12.96 -5.33 -24.98
C ALA A 426 11.69 -5.59 -24.14
N THR A 427 11.26 -6.85 -24.01
CA THR A 427 10.12 -7.21 -23.15
C THR A 427 10.46 -6.94 -21.68
N VAL A 428 11.65 -7.33 -21.23
CA VAL A 428 12.10 -7.03 -19.86
C VAL A 428 12.20 -5.52 -19.62
N VAL A 429 12.79 -4.77 -20.55
CA VAL A 429 12.88 -3.30 -20.46
C VAL A 429 11.48 -2.68 -20.43
N GLY A 430 10.55 -3.14 -21.28
CA GLY A 430 9.17 -2.68 -21.29
C GLY A 430 8.46 -2.90 -19.95
N ILE A 431 8.64 -4.06 -19.33
CA ILE A 431 8.08 -4.36 -17.99
C ILE A 431 8.69 -3.43 -16.94
N ILE A 432 10.00 -3.17 -16.99
CA ILE A 432 10.65 -2.23 -16.07
C ILE A 432 10.07 -0.82 -16.23
N ILE A 433 9.89 -0.36 -17.46
CA ILE A 433 9.29 0.96 -17.75
C ILE A 433 7.85 1.01 -17.23
N LEU A 434 7.05 -0.02 -17.47
CA LEU A 434 5.67 -0.13 -16.99
C LEU A 434 5.60 -0.08 -15.46
N TYR A 435 6.44 -0.86 -14.79
CA TYR A 435 6.51 -0.90 -13.34
C TYR A 435 6.94 0.45 -12.76
N SER A 436 8.00 1.05 -13.32
CA SER A 436 8.51 2.36 -12.89
C SER A 436 7.51 3.47 -13.11
N SER A 437 6.81 3.48 -14.26
CA SER A 437 5.76 4.47 -14.53
C SER A 437 4.57 4.33 -13.57
N SER A 438 4.15 3.11 -13.25
CA SER A 438 3.11 2.86 -12.25
C SER A 438 3.52 3.33 -10.85
N LEU A 439 4.80 3.12 -10.46
CA LEU A 439 5.34 3.60 -9.20
C LEU A 439 5.37 5.14 -9.14
N ILE A 440 5.80 5.79 -10.22
CA ILE A 440 5.81 7.26 -10.32
C ILE A 440 4.39 7.82 -10.23
N LEU A 441 3.43 7.23 -10.96
CA LEU A 441 2.03 7.66 -10.92
C LEU A 441 1.44 7.53 -9.52
N LEU A 442 1.70 6.42 -8.82
CA LEU A 442 1.25 6.22 -7.45
C LEU A 442 1.91 7.19 -6.47
N THR A 443 3.22 7.40 -6.59
CA THR A 443 3.99 8.21 -5.63
C THR A 443 3.74 9.70 -5.80
N SER A 444 3.76 10.20 -7.05
CA SER A 444 3.68 11.64 -7.34
C SER A 444 2.25 12.16 -7.42
N TYR A 445 1.32 11.34 -7.91
CA TYR A 445 -0.06 11.76 -8.17
C TYR A 445 -1.10 11.00 -7.34
N GLY A 446 -0.71 9.96 -6.62
CA GLY A 446 -1.63 9.07 -5.94
C GLY A 446 -2.48 8.20 -6.88
N TRP A 447 -2.08 8.03 -8.14
CA TRP A 447 -2.86 7.26 -9.11
C TRP A 447 -2.47 5.79 -9.11
N TRP A 448 -3.42 4.95 -8.72
CA TRP A 448 -3.31 3.51 -8.82
C TRP A 448 -3.82 3.04 -10.19
N VAL A 449 -2.90 2.67 -11.07
CA VAL A 449 -3.19 2.18 -12.43
C VAL A 449 -3.09 0.65 -12.51
N PRO A 450 -3.81 -0.01 -13.45
CA PRO A 450 -3.81 -1.46 -13.58
C PRO A 450 -2.46 -1.98 -14.11
N LEU A 451 -1.57 -2.36 -13.18
CA LEU A 451 -0.23 -2.85 -13.48
C LEU A 451 -0.26 -4.28 -14.02
N VAL A 452 -0.97 -5.19 -13.35
CA VAL A 452 -0.99 -6.62 -13.72
C VAL A 452 -1.64 -6.84 -15.08
N PRO A 453 -2.84 -6.32 -15.38
CA PRO A 453 -3.42 -6.43 -16.72
C PRO A 453 -2.52 -5.85 -17.81
N ALA A 454 -1.85 -4.73 -17.54
CA ALA A 454 -0.95 -4.11 -18.51
C ALA A 454 0.30 -4.96 -18.81
N ILE A 455 0.90 -5.59 -17.79
CA ILE A 455 2.02 -6.54 -17.97
C ILE A 455 1.57 -7.73 -18.83
N ILE A 456 0.41 -8.31 -18.52
CA ILE A 456 -0.12 -9.46 -19.25
C ILE A 456 -0.47 -9.05 -20.70
N ALA A 457 -1.05 -7.86 -20.89
CA ALA A 457 -1.37 -7.33 -22.21
C ALA A 457 -0.10 -7.12 -23.06
N PHE A 458 0.90 -6.47 -22.51
CA PHE A 458 2.18 -6.22 -23.18
C PHE A 458 2.87 -7.53 -23.59
N GLY A 459 3.08 -8.45 -22.63
CA GLY A 459 3.72 -9.74 -22.89
C GLY A 459 2.91 -10.66 -23.81
N GLY A 460 1.60 -10.76 -23.55
CA GLY A 460 0.70 -11.60 -24.36
C GLY A 460 0.62 -11.16 -25.82
N THR A 461 0.46 -9.83 -26.06
CA THR A 461 0.45 -9.32 -27.42
C THR A 461 1.81 -9.51 -28.10
N THR A 462 2.93 -9.34 -27.36
CA THR A 462 4.27 -9.61 -27.88
C THR A 462 4.40 -11.05 -28.38
N VAL A 463 3.98 -12.02 -27.58
CA VAL A 463 4.07 -13.45 -27.91
C VAL A 463 3.16 -13.80 -29.09
N ILE A 464 1.89 -13.39 -29.06
CA ILE A 464 0.91 -13.70 -30.10
C ILE A 464 1.31 -13.09 -31.43
N CYS A 465 1.66 -11.81 -31.48
CA CYS A 465 2.10 -11.15 -32.72
C CYS A 465 3.38 -11.80 -33.28
N LYS A 466 4.30 -12.23 -32.42
CA LYS A 466 5.52 -12.93 -32.84
C LYS A 466 5.19 -14.28 -33.47
N THR A 467 4.29 -15.05 -32.87
CA THR A 467 3.86 -16.36 -33.37
C THR A 467 3.17 -16.23 -34.71
N ILE A 468 2.26 -15.27 -34.87
CA ILE A 468 1.59 -14.99 -36.14
C ILE A 468 2.60 -14.60 -37.23
N ASN A 469 3.58 -13.75 -36.91
CA ASN A 469 4.62 -13.33 -37.82
C ASN A 469 5.50 -14.52 -38.30
N ASN A 470 5.86 -15.41 -37.39
CA ASN A 470 6.65 -16.60 -37.72
C ASN A 470 5.85 -17.58 -38.59
N TYR A 471 4.54 -17.80 -38.28
CA TYR A 471 3.66 -18.66 -39.09
C TYR A 471 3.52 -18.15 -40.52
N GLN A 472 3.34 -16.84 -40.72
CA GLN A 472 3.24 -16.25 -42.07
C GLN A 472 4.54 -16.37 -42.87
N LEU A 473 5.69 -16.35 -42.21
CA LEU A 473 6.98 -16.56 -42.85
C LEU A 473 7.13 -17.99 -43.35
N THR A 474 6.72 -18.99 -42.53
CA THR A 474 6.78 -20.43 -42.90
C THR A 474 5.81 -20.81 -44.01
N THR A 475 4.60 -20.27 -44.00
CA THR A 475 3.61 -20.54 -45.08
C THR A 475 3.99 -19.94 -46.42
N ASN A 476 4.64 -18.77 -46.42
CA ASN A 476 5.15 -18.13 -47.64
C ASN A 476 6.38 -18.84 -48.23
N THR A 477 7.19 -19.53 -47.40
CA THR A 477 8.35 -20.33 -47.86
C THR A 477 7.91 -21.68 -48.45
N ASN A 478 6.80 -22.25 -48.02
CA ASN A 478 6.26 -23.52 -48.53
C ASN A 478 5.36 -23.38 -49.79
N SER A 479 5.06 -22.14 -50.20
CA SER A 479 4.25 -21.81 -51.37
C SER A 479 5.10 -21.33 -52.58
N VAL A 480 6.42 -21.43 -52.51
CA VAL A 480 7.41 -21.22 -53.58
C VAL A 480 8.15 -22.52 -53.87
#